data_ca647c9c42e9d23bbed575c3fe261fab
#
_entry.id   ca647c9c42e9d23bbed575c3fe261fab
#
_cell.length_a   1.000
_cell.length_b   1.000
_cell.length_c   1.000
_cell.angle_alpha   90.00
_cell.angle_beta   90.00
_cell.angle_gamma   90.00
#
_symmetry.space_group_name_H-M   'P 1'
#
loop_
_entity.id
_entity.type
_entity.pdbx_description
1 polymer ?
#
loop_
_entity_poly.entity_id
_entity_poly.type
_entity_poly.pdbx_seq_one_letter_code
_entity_poly.pdbx_strand_id
1 'polypeptide(L)'
;MNPSLVGSEMCIRDRYWHIRSKKVILAQGAFERPLVFADNDRPGIMMASAGQKYLSRYGVLPGKSVVLFTNNDHAYLTAFEFVEKGAKVTVVDTRDLLNARISEKCKSLNITVFKSYSVIKTYGDKKVNRIEIQQVDKNQNQLTGEVENIHTDCVLMSGGWNPAVQLFSQSRGKLKYDLKINTFVPDKIIENQKIIGSNNGQFNLQENLNESFEAGIAAANELNFNSVEKVNWTGKEEIEFTHSDVEPYMLGKKKVTKGSKHFIDFQNDVTAADIFLAQREGYISVEHTKRYTTTGMGTDQGKTSNVNALALMSHIH
;
A
#
# COMPACT_ATOMS: atom_id res chain seq x y z
N MET A 1 25.74 -4.85 -35.99
CA MET A 1 24.98 -4.78 -34.71
C MET A 1 23.58 -4.38 -35.11
N ASN A 2 22.62 -5.26 -34.96
CA ASN A 2 21.25 -4.81 -35.00
C ASN A 2 21.07 -3.80 -33.86
N PRO A 3 20.66 -2.55 -34.17
CA PRO A 3 20.31 -1.62 -33.11
C PRO A 3 19.28 -2.34 -32.26
N SER A 4 19.50 -2.34 -30.97
CA SER A 4 18.74 -3.15 -30.05
C SER A 4 17.27 -3.04 -30.39
N LEU A 5 16.69 -4.15 -30.74
CA LEU A 5 15.28 -4.34 -31.09
C LEU A 5 14.32 -3.74 -30.03
N VAL A 6 14.82 -3.49 -28.82
CA VAL A 6 14.02 -3.04 -27.69
C VAL A 6 13.76 -1.54 -27.68
N GLY A 7 14.63 -0.71 -28.17
CA GLY A 7 14.44 0.75 -28.15
C GLY A 7 13.89 1.31 -29.44
N SER A 8 14.50 0.94 -30.56
CA SER A 8 14.22 1.58 -31.86
C SER A 8 12.92 1.11 -32.52
N GLU A 9 12.55 -0.17 -32.39
CA GLU A 9 11.30 -0.64 -32.99
C GLU A 9 10.07 -0.17 -32.21
N MET A 10 10.14 -0.08 -30.90
CA MET A 10 9.06 0.54 -30.11
C MET A 10 8.84 2.00 -30.52
N CYS A 11 9.90 2.80 -30.60
CA CYS A 11 9.81 4.22 -31.00
C CYS A 11 9.34 4.42 -32.43
N ILE A 12 9.69 3.53 -33.37
CA ILE A 12 9.31 3.65 -34.79
C ILE A 12 7.85 3.23 -35.01
N ARG A 13 7.33 2.31 -34.23
CA ARG A 13 5.97 1.78 -34.36
C ARG A 13 4.98 2.39 -33.40
N ASP A 14 5.43 3.15 -32.41
CA ASP A 14 4.57 3.82 -31.45
C ASP A 14 3.72 4.88 -32.14
N ARG A 15 2.49 4.99 -31.64
CA ARG A 15 1.53 5.99 -32.10
C ARG A 15 1.10 6.85 -30.94
N TYR A 16 1.25 8.15 -31.10
CA TYR A 16 0.67 9.11 -30.18
C TYR A 16 -0.79 9.37 -30.57
N TRP A 17 -1.71 9.06 -29.67
CA TRP A 17 -3.14 9.20 -29.89
C TRP A 17 -3.67 10.44 -29.18
N HIS A 18 -4.27 11.36 -29.91
CA HIS A 18 -5.08 12.43 -29.35
C HIS A 18 -6.52 11.96 -29.24
N ILE A 19 -6.95 11.58 -28.03
CA ILE A 19 -8.32 11.15 -27.79
C ILE A 19 -9.10 12.32 -27.19
N ARG A 20 -10.13 12.78 -27.89
CA ARG A 20 -11.05 13.78 -27.40
C ARG A 20 -12.35 13.09 -27.01
N SER A 21 -12.65 13.00 -25.74
CA SER A 21 -13.88 12.43 -25.20
C SER A 21 -14.76 13.51 -24.58
N LYS A 22 -16.06 13.31 -24.62
CA LYS A 22 -17.01 14.18 -23.93
C LYS A 22 -17.04 13.92 -22.42
N LYS A 23 -16.73 12.69 -22.00
CA LYS A 23 -16.67 12.27 -20.60
C LYS A 23 -15.54 11.25 -20.40
N VAL A 24 -14.91 11.29 -19.23
CA VAL A 24 -13.86 10.35 -18.83
C VAL A 24 -14.25 9.67 -17.52
N ILE A 25 -14.06 8.36 -17.45
CA ILE A 25 -14.18 7.60 -16.19
C ILE A 25 -12.78 7.13 -15.80
N LEU A 26 -12.33 7.53 -14.61
CA LEU A 26 -11.04 7.15 -14.05
C LEU A 26 -11.21 5.98 -13.08
N ALA A 27 -10.63 4.83 -13.42
CA ALA A 27 -10.73 3.57 -12.67
C ALA A 27 -9.36 2.87 -12.55
N GLN A 28 -8.30 3.64 -12.21
CA GLN A 28 -6.91 3.15 -12.20
C GLN A 28 -6.56 2.28 -11.00
N GLY A 29 -7.45 2.16 -10.02
CA GLY A 29 -7.20 1.37 -8.83
C GLY A 29 -6.34 2.10 -7.79
N ALA A 30 -5.62 1.31 -7.00
CA ALA A 30 -4.75 1.78 -5.93
C ALA A 30 -3.45 0.98 -5.89
N PHE A 31 -2.41 1.55 -5.27
CA PHE A 31 -1.12 0.90 -5.04
C PHE A 31 -0.99 0.49 -3.59
N GLU A 32 -0.55 -0.73 -3.32
CA GLU A 32 -0.26 -1.17 -1.97
C GLU A 32 0.93 -0.40 -1.40
N ARG A 33 0.80 0.07 -0.17
CA ARG A 33 1.81 0.88 0.53
C ARG A 33 2.70 0.00 1.38
N PRO A 34 4.05 0.15 1.29
CA PRO A 34 4.96 -0.53 2.20
C PRO A 34 4.89 0.04 3.62
N LEU A 35 5.30 -0.77 4.59
CA LEU A 35 5.55 -0.35 5.96
C LEU A 35 7.04 -0.08 6.18
N VAL A 36 7.37 0.85 7.06
CA VAL A 36 8.74 1.27 7.31
C VAL A 36 9.24 0.69 8.65
N PHE A 37 10.32 -0.07 8.61
CA PHE A 37 10.98 -0.66 9.76
C PHE A 37 12.46 -0.88 9.46
N ALA A 38 13.27 -1.25 10.47
CA ALA A 38 14.70 -1.41 10.29
C ALA A 38 15.05 -2.57 9.37
N ASP A 39 15.92 -2.31 8.40
CA ASP A 39 16.44 -3.24 7.40
C ASP A 39 15.29 -3.91 6.58
N ASN A 40 14.32 -3.10 6.16
CA ASN A 40 13.13 -3.51 5.41
C ASN A 40 13.38 -3.81 3.93
N ASP A 41 14.61 -3.72 3.46
CA ASP A 41 15.07 -4.06 2.11
C ASP A 41 15.66 -5.46 1.98
N ARG A 42 15.71 -6.23 3.06
CA ARG A 42 16.33 -7.55 3.07
C ARG A 42 15.60 -8.52 2.15
N PRO A 43 16.33 -9.37 1.37
CA PRO A 43 15.71 -10.40 0.55
C PRO A 43 14.78 -11.31 1.36
N GLY A 44 13.62 -11.64 0.81
CA GLY A 44 12.55 -12.36 1.51
C GLY A 44 11.51 -11.44 2.13
N ILE A 45 11.66 -10.12 2.00
CA ILE A 45 10.64 -9.13 2.35
C ILE A 45 9.97 -8.65 1.07
N MET A 46 8.64 -8.64 1.03
CA MET A 46 7.86 -8.19 -0.12
C MET A 46 6.47 -7.69 0.29
N MET A 47 5.78 -7.04 -0.64
CA MET A 47 4.39 -6.63 -0.45
C MET A 47 3.48 -7.87 -0.34
N ALA A 48 2.42 -7.78 0.47
CA ALA A 48 1.47 -8.89 0.63
C ALA A 48 0.80 -9.25 -0.70
N SER A 49 0.39 -8.26 -1.49
CA SER A 49 -0.18 -8.47 -2.83
C SER A 49 0.81 -9.13 -3.81
N ALA A 50 2.10 -8.84 -3.68
CA ALA A 50 3.12 -9.52 -4.50
C ALA A 50 3.24 -11.00 -4.10
N GLY A 51 3.29 -11.30 -2.79
CA GLY A 51 3.27 -12.68 -2.29
C GLY A 51 2.04 -13.44 -2.76
N GLN A 52 0.86 -12.84 -2.65
CA GLN A 52 -0.39 -13.41 -3.16
C GLN A 52 -0.32 -13.71 -4.65
N LYS A 53 0.22 -12.79 -5.44
CA LYS A 53 0.39 -12.97 -6.89
C LYS A 53 1.35 -14.10 -7.24
N TYR A 54 2.45 -14.27 -6.49
CA TYR A 54 3.34 -15.43 -6.64
C TYR A 54 2.58 -16.73 -6.40
N LEU A 55 1.77 -16.77 -5.35
CA LEU A 55 1.01 -17.96 -4.98
C LEU A 55 -0.11 -18.25 -5.99
N SER A 56 -0.99 -17.28 -6.26
CA SER A 56 -2.21 -17.49 -7.02
C SER A 56 -1.95 -17.62 -8.53
N ARG A 57 -1.01 -16.85 -9.08
CA ARG A 57 -0.75 -16.84 -10.52
C ARG A 57 0.34 -17.82 -10.96
N TYR A 58 1.37 -17.98 -10.11
CA TYR A 58 2.55 -18.78 -10.49
C TYR A 58 2.66 -20.07 -9.69
N GLY A 59 1.81 -20.32 -8.71
CA GLY A 59 1.86 -21.52 -7.87
C GLY A 59 3.11 -21.59 -6.98
N VAL A 60 3.76 -20.45 -6.73
CA VAL A 60 5.00 -20.37 -5.95
C VAL A 60 4.70 -19.84 -4.56
N LEU A 61 5.11 -20.58 -3.55
CA LEU A 61 5.07 -20.15 -2.15
C LEU A 61 6.41 -19.51 -1.78
N PRO A 62 6.48 -18.17 -1.57
CA PRO A 62 7.74 -17.46 -1.34
C PRO A 62 8.49 -17.86 -0.06
N GLY A 63 7.77 -18.39 0.94
CA GLY A 63 8.31 -18.89 2.18
C GLY A 63 7.41 -19.92 2.84
N LYS A 64 7.99 -20.73 3.73
CA LYS A 64 7.26 -21.75 4.52
C LYS A 64 6.86 -21.26 5.91
N SER A 65 7.68 -20.39 6.50
CA SER A 65 7.40 -19.72 7.78
C SER A 65 7.28 -18.23 7.50
N VAL A 66 6.05 -17.75 7.37
CA VAL A 66 5.72 -16.42 6.86
C VAL A 66 5.23 -15.52 7.98
N VAL A 67 5.75 -14.31 8.05
CA VAL A 67 5.16 -13.25 8.86
C VAL A 67 4.43 -12.27 7.94
N LEU A 68 3.15 -12.03 8.22
CA LEU A 68 2.41 -10.93 7.62
C LEU A 68 2.42 -9.74 8.57
N PHE A 69 3.02 -8.63 8.17
CA PHE A 69 3.02 -7.37 8.89
C PHE A 69 2.03 -6.40 8.24
N THR A 70 1.03 -5.96 8.99
CA THR A 70 -0.06 -5.18 8.42
C THR A 70 -0.71 -4.19 9.40
N ASN A 71 -1.49 -3.29 8.85
CA ASN A 71 -2.40 -2.38 9.53
C ASN A 71 -3.80 -2.37 8.90
N ASN A 72 -4.13 -3.36 8.07
CA ASN A 72 -5.39 -3.37 7.33
C ASN A 72 -5.94 -4.79 7.15
N ASP A 73 -7.23 -4.90 6.88
CA ASP A 73 -7.95 -6.17 6.77
C ASP A 73 -7.64 -6.91 5.46
N HIS A 74 -7.38 -6.18 4.39
CA HIS A 74 -7.14 -6.75 3.06
C HIS A 74 -5.97 -7.75 3.03
N ALA A 75 -4.93 -7.48 3.81
CA ALA A 75 -3.74 -8.31 3.86
C ALA A 75 -4.02 -9.72 4.42
N TYR A 76 -5.05 -9.87 5.25
CA TYR A 76 -5.40 -11.17 5.83
C TYR A 76 -5.84 -12.21 4.79
N LEU A 77 -6.39 -11.79 3.64
CA LEU A 77 -6.68 -12.72 2.54
C LEU A 77 -5.43 -13.48 2.10
N THR A 78 -4.31 -12.76 1.98
CA THR A 78 -3.02 -13.39 1.65
C THR A 78 -2.60 -14.38 2.72
N ALA A 79 -2.78 -14.05 4.02
CA ALA A 79 -2.46 -14.97 5.11
C ALA A 79 -3.27 -16.27 5.02
N PHE A 80 -4.58 -16.17 4.74
CA PHE A 80 -5.46 -17.33 4.62
C PHE A 80 -5.06 -18.23 3.46
N GLU A 81 -4.83 -17.65 2.27
CA GLU A 81 -4.37 -18.39 1.10
C GLU A 81 -3.03 -19.10 1.34
N PHE A 82 -2.10 -18.46 2.05
CA PHE A 82 -0.81 -19.04 2.38
C PHE A 82 -0.93 -20.25 3.30
N VAL A 83 -1.78 -20.17 4.34
CA VAL A 83 -2.05 -21.29 5.24
C VAL A 83 -2.70 -22.45 4.48
N GLU A 84 -3.68 -22.19 3.63
CA GLU A 84 -4.33 -23.20 2.78
C GLU A 84 -3.33 -23.93 1.85
N LYS A 85 -2.23 -23.28 1.50
CA LYS A 85 -1.13 -23.88 0.71
C LYS A 85 0.01 -24.45 1.56
N GLY A 86 -0.19 -24.56 2.88
CA GLY A 86 0.72 -25.25 3.79
C GLY A 86 1.83 -24.40 4.39
N ALA A 87 1.77 -23.07 4.29
CA ALA A 87 2.67 -22.19 5.02
C ALA A 87 2.24 -22.06 6.49
N LYS A 88 3.21 -21.95 7.40
CA LYS A 88 2.97 -21.49 8.75
C LYS A 88 2.95 -19.95 8.73
N VAL A 89 1.82 -19.35 9.06
CA VAL A 89 1.66 -17.89 9.04
C VAL A 89 1.51 -17.35 10.46
N THR A 90 2.24 -16.27 10.73
CA THR A 90 2.06 -15.43 11.92
C THR A 90 1.73 -14.02 11.45
N VAL A 91 0.72 -13.38 12.04
CA VAL A 91 0.34 -12.01 11.71
C VAL A 91 0.79 -11.06 12.81
N VAL A 92 1.43 -9.96 12.41
CA VAL A 92 1.75 -8.81 13.26
C VAL A 92 0.90 -7.65 12.78
N ASP A 93 -0.07 -7.24 13.58
CA ASP A 93 -1.00 -6.17 13.25
C ASP A 93 -0.83 -5.00 14.22
N THR A 94 -0.67 -3.81 13.69
CA THR A 94 -0.53 -2.60 14.50
C THR A 94 -1.83 -2.19 15.18
N ARG A 95 -2.96 -2.75 14.77
CA ARG A 95 -4.28 -2.47 15.34
C ARG A 95 -4.57 -3.37 16.55
N ASP A 96 -5.41 -2.88 17.44
CA ASP A 96 -5.90 -3.62 18.62
C ASP A 96 -7.20 -4.36 18.33
N LEU A 97 -8.04 -3.82 17.44
CA LEU A 97 -9.31 -4.39 17.03
C LEU A 97 -9.21 -4.97 15.63
N LEU A 98 -9.73 -6.17 15.48
CA LEU A 98 -9.88 -6.85 14.19
C LEU A 98 -11.35 -7.06 13.88
N ASN A 99 -11.69 -7.11 12.61
CA ASN A 99 -12.98 -7.60 12.16
C ASN A 99 -13.28 -8.99 12.75
N ALA A 100 -14.51 -9.18 13.26
CA ALA A 100 -14.90 -10.42 13.93
C ALA A 100 -14.71 -11.66 13.03
N ARG A 101 -15.10 -11.58 11.74
CA ARG A 101 -14.96 -12.68 10.78
C ARG A 101 -13.49 -13.01 10.51
N ILE A 102 -12.61 -11.99 10.43
CA ILE A 102 -11.16 -12.19 10.31
C ILE A 102 -10.63 -12.91 11.54
N SER A 103 -11.05 -12.47 12.74
CA SER A 103 -10.63 -13.09 14.00
C SER A 103 -11.05 -14.56 14.11
N GLU A 104 -12.28 -14.88 13.72
CA GLU A 104 -12.79 -16.26 13.67
C GLU A 104 -12.02 -17.10 12.65
N LYS A 105 -11.79 -16.60 11.46
CA LYS A 105 -11.03 -17.31 10.41
C LYS A 105 -9.58 -17.53 10.83
N CYS A 106 -8.92 -16.57 11.48
CA CYS A 106 -7.59 -16.78 12.06
C CYS A 106 -7.56 -17.92 13.08
N LYS A 107 -8.55 -17.98 13.96
CA LYS A 107 -8.67 -19.07 14.95
C LYS A 107 -8.88 -20.44 14.28
N SER A 108 -9.76 -20.52 13.30
CA SER A 108 -10.05 -21.77 12.57
C SER A 108 -8.85 -22.29 11.80
N LEU A 109 -7.98 -21.40 11.31
CA LEU A 109 -6.75 -21.74 10.57
C LEU A 109 -5.50 -21.82 11.46
N ASN A 110 -5.64 -21.71 12.81
CA ASN A 110 -4.52 -21.69 13.76
C ASN A 110 -3.45 -20.62 13.45
N ILE A 111 -3.87 -19.45 12.97
CA ILE A 111 -2.98 -18.31 12.72
C ILE A 111 -2.74 -17.56 14.04
N THR A 112 -1.48 -17.45 14.45
CA THR A 112 -1.09 -16.61 15.58
C THR A 112 -1.14 -15.15 15.17
N VAL A 113 -1.83 -14.30 15.94
CA VAL A 113 -1.96 -12.86 15.65
C VAL A 113 -1.47 -12.05 16.84
N PHE A 114 -0.42 -11.25 16.61
CA PHE A 114 0.06 -10.23 17.54
C PHE A 114 -0.64 -8.91 17.24
N LYS A 115 -1.57 -8.52 18.10
CA LYS A 115 -2.34 -7.26 17.99
C LYS A 115 -1.64 -6.14 18.74
N SER A 116 -1.70 -4.92 18.22
CA SER A 116 -0.96 -3.77 18.75
C SER A 116 0.55 -4.03 18.78
N TYR A 117 1.09 -4.70 17.78
CA TYR A 117 2.51 -4.94 17.62
C TYR A 117 3.03 -4.36 16.30
N SER A 118 4.28 -3.96 16.28
CA SER A 118 5.00 -3.52 15.08
C SER A 118 6.25 -4.36 14.89
N VAL A 119 6.59 -4.64 13.64
CA VAL A 119 7.92 -5.13 13.29
C VAL A 119 8.89 -3.96 13.42
N ILE A 120 9.93 -4.13 14.23
CA ILE A 120 10.92 -3.07 14.49
C ILE A 120 12.22 -3.29 13.74
N LYS A 121 12.62 -4.56 13.53
CA LYS A 121 13.87 -4.89 12.83
C LYS A 121 13.83 -6.29 12.23
N THR A 122 14.60 -6.46 11.15
CA THR A 122 14.81 -7.75 10.50
C THR A 122 16.27 -8.20 10.60
N TYR A 123 16.50 -9.50 10.56
CA TYR A 123 17.83 -10.13 10.64
C TYR A 123 18.00 -11.21 9.58
N GLY A 124 19.23 -11.46 9.23
CA GLY A 124 19.67 -12.48 8.28
C GLY A 124 20.79 -11.96 7.38
N ASP A 125 21.59 -12.86 6.81
CA ASP A 125 22.69 -12.48 5.91
C ASP A 125 22.20 -12.35 4.46
N LYS A 126 21.91 -13.48 3.81
CA LYS A 126 21.47 -13.52 2.41
C LYS A 126 19.97 -13.27 2.24
N LYS A 127 19.18 -13.61 3.26
CA LYS A 127 17.74 -13.40 3.32
C LYS A 127 17.28 -13.25 4.76
N VAL A 128 16.05 -12.78 4.94
CA VAL A 128 15.43 -12.71 6.26
C VAL A 128 15.36 -14.11 6.89
N ASN A 129 15.74 -14.22 8.18
CA ASN A 129 15.62 -15.45 8.97
C ASN A 129 14.96 -15.22 10.32
N ARG A 130 14.85 -13.95 10.75
CA ARG A 130 14.24 -13.55 12.02
C ARG A 130 13.80 -12.10 11.96
N ILE A 131 12.77 -11.79 12.71
CA ILE A 131 12.33 -10.41 12.95
C ILE A 131 12.22 -10.16 14.45
N GLU A 132 12.33 -8.92 14.83
CA GLU A 132 11.94 -8.40 16.14
C GLU A 132 10.63 -7.66 16.04
N ILE A 133 9.73 -7.93 16.99
CA ILE A 133 8.45 -7.23 17.14
C ILE A 133 8.38 -6.62 18.54
N GLN A 134 7.63 -5.54 18.66
CA GLN A 134 7.39 -4.89 19.94
C GLN A 134 5.99 -4.30 19.97
N GLN A 135 5.39 -4.27 21.16
CA GLN A 135 4.07 -3.72 21.37
C GLN A 135 4.04 -2.21 21.11
N VAL A 136 2.94 -1.73 20.56
CA VAL A 136 2.69 -0.32 20.28
C VAL A 136 1.66 0.23 21.24
N ASP A 137 2.02 1.28 21.99
CA ASP A 137 1.06 2.11 22.69
C ASP A 137 0.58 3.23 21.77
N LYS A 138 -0.65 3.11 21.30
CA LYS A 138 -1.26 4.08 20.38
C LYS A 138 -1.48 5.45 21.03
N ASN A 139 -1.81 5.48 22.32
CA ASN A 139 -2.10 6.72 23.02
C ASN A 139 -0.84 7.59 23.16
N GLN A 140 0.31 6.94 23.32
CA GLN A 140 1.60 7.60 23.45
C GLN A 140 2.40 7.61 22.14
N ASN A 141 1.92 6.91 21.12
CA ASN A 141 2.63 6.69 19.87
C ASN A 141 4.09 6.22 20.11
N GLN A 142 4.25 5.20 20.95
CA GLN A 142 5.54 4.68 21.40
C GLN A 142 5.55 3.15 21.38
N LEU A 143 6.75 2.61 21.21
CA LEU A 143 7.00 1.18 21.42
C LEU A 143 7.13 0.92 22.92
N THR A 144 6.44 -0.11 23.41
CA THR A 144 6.38 -0.49 24.83
C THR A 144 6.57 -1.99 25.01
N GLY A 145 6.83 -2.41 26.25
CA GLY A 145 7.00 -3.83 26.56
C GLY A 145 8.33 -4.42 26.08
N GLU A 146 8.45 -5.71 26.20
CA GLU A 146 9.64 -6.46 25.79
C GLU A 146 9.67 -6.68 24.28
N VAL A 147 10.88 -6.84 23.73
CA VAL A 147 11.09 -7.20 22.34
C VAL A 147 10.93 -8.70 22.18
N GLU A 148 10.07 -9.13 21.30
CA GLU A 148 9.86 -10.52 20.96
C GLU A 148 10.54 -10.87 19.62
N ASN A 149 10.99 -12.11 19.49
CA ASN A 149 11.66 -12.61 18.30
C ASN A 149 10.81 -13.67 17.60
N ILE A 150 10.66 -13.52 16.27
CA ILE A 150 9.96 -14.50 15.44
C ILE A 150 10.91 -14.99 14.34
N HIS A 151 11.13 -16.30 14.25
CA HIS A 151 11.85 -16.90 13.14
C HIS A 151 10.94 -17.00 11.92
N THR A 152 11.43 -16.54 10.78
CA THR A 152 10.68 -16.46 9.53
C THR A 152 11.62 -16.51 8.34
N ASP A 153 11.16 -17.05 7.22
CA ASP A 153 11.90 -17.05 5.95
C ASP A 153 11.28 -16.15 4.88
N CYS A 154 10.12 -15.52 5.21
CA CYS A 154 9.46 -14.54 4.37
C CYS A 154 8.66 -13.55 5.24
N VAL A 155 8.79 -12.27 4.93
CA VAL A 155 7.96 -11.21 5.51
C VAL A 155 7.12 -10.57 4.41
N LEU A 156 5.82 -10.67 4.56
CA LEU A 156 4.84 -9.97 3.72
C LEU A 156 4.40 -8.71 4.45
N MET A 157 4.41 -7.57 3.78
CA MET A 157 4.00 -6.31 4.39
C MET A 157 2.88 -5.64 3.60
N SER A 158 1.98 -5.00 4.32
CA SER A 158 0.90 -4.17 3.75
C SER A 158 0.54 -3.03 4.68
N GLY A 159 0.83 -1.80 4.26
CA GLY A 159 0.54 -0.57 4.99
C GLY A 159 -0.75 0.12 4.55
N GLY A 160 -1.64 -0.60 3.86
CA GLY A 160 -2.84 -0.05 3.24
C GLY A 160 -2.64 0.26 1.76
N TRP A 161 -3.51 1.08 1.21
CA TRP A 161 -3.58 1.34 -0.23
C TRP A 161 -3.58 2.83 -0.53
N ASN A 162 -2.80 3.23 -1.53
CA ASN A 162 -2.76 4.59 -2.06
C ASN A 162 -3.55 4.66 -3.37
N PRO A 163 -4.69 5.37 -3.42
CA PRO A 163 -5.43 5.60 -4.66
C PRO A 163 -4.55 6.17 -5.78
N ALA A 164 -4.75 5.69 -7.00
CA ALA A 164 -3.97 6.10 -8.16
C ALA A 164 -4.47 7.44 -8.74
N VAL A 165 -4.31 8.52 -7.98
CA VAL A 165 -4.91 9.84 -8.24
C VAL A 165 -4.15 10.72 -9.25
N GLN A 166 -3.11 10.19 -9.90
CA GLN A 166 -2.21 11.00 -10.73
C GLN A 166 -2.90 11.62 -11.94
N LEU A 167 -3.72 10.86 -12.69
CA LEU A 167 -4.45 11.40 -13.84
C LEU A 167 -5.52 12.40 -13.42
N PHE A 168 -6.13 12.16 -12.25
CA PHE A 168 -7.05 13.13 -11.67
C PHE A 168 -6.35 14.45 -11.34
N SER A 169 -5.17 14.40 -10.73
CA SER A 169 -4.37 15.60 -10.43
C SER A 169 -3.88 16.30 -11.69
N GLN A 170 -3.50 15.56 -12.74
CA GLN A 170 -3.11 16.15 -14.04
C GLN A 170 -4.25 16.88 -14.73
N SER A 171 -5.49 16.44 -14.52
CA SER A 171 -6.69 17.15 -14.98
C SER A 171 -7.14 18.27 -14.02
N ARG A 172 -6.22 18.82 -13.22
CA ARG A 172 -6.41 19.91 -12.24
C ARG A 172 -7.34 19.59 -11.08
N GLY A 173 -7.75 18.34 -10.91
CA GLY A 173 -8.53 17.89 -9.77
C GLY A 173 -7.80 18.15 -8.45
N LYS A 174 -8.53 18.50 -7.39
CA LYS A 174 -7.96 18.74 -6.07
C LYS A 174 -8.11 17.51 -5.20
N LEU A 175 -7.09 17.22 -4.43
CA LEU A 175 -7.06 16.12 -3.48
C LEU A 175 -7.34 16.62 -2.07
N LYS A 176 -7.89 15.74 -1.24
CA LYS A 176 -7.93 15.89 0.22
C LYS A 176 -7.29 14.67 0.87
N TYR A 177 -6.79 14.85 2.08
CA TYR A 177 -6.33 13.73 2.90
C TYR A 177 -7.52 13.14 3.67
N ASP A 178 -7.71 11.83 3.56
CA ASP A 178 -8.73 11.09 4.29
C ASP A 178 -8.09 10.35 5.47
N LEU A 179 -8.44 10.76 6.70
CA LEU A 179 -7.90 10.20 7.93
C LEU A 179 -8.32 8.74 8.18
N LYS A 180 -9.44 8.30 7.60
CA LYS A 180 -9.92 6.91 7.80
C LYS A 180 -9.05 5.90 7.08
N ILE A 181 -8.58 6.24 5.89
CA ILE A 181 -7.73 5.38 5.06
C ILE A 181 -6.28 5.88 5.01
N ASN A 182 -5.99 6.98 5.72
CA ASN A 182 -4.65 7.58 5.83
C ASN A 182 -3.97 7.79 4.48
N THR A 183 -4.69 8.38 3.50
CA THR A 183 -4.17 8.65 2.17
C THR A 183 -4.93 9.79 1.48
N PHE A 184 -4.42 10.19 0.31
CA PHE A 184 -5.06 11.22 -0.51
C PHE A 184 -6.13 10.61 -1.42
N VAL A 185 -7.30 11.25 -1.43
CA VAL A 185 -8.42 10.90 -2.30
C VAL A 185 -8.88 12.11 -3.13
N PRO A 186 -9.57 11.89 -4.26
CA PRO A 186 -10.19 12.97 -5.02
C PRO A 186 -11.17 13.80 -4.17
N ASP A 187 -11.16 15.13 -4.36
CA ASP A 187 -12.06 16.06 -3.67
C ASP A 187 -12.84 16.91 -4.68
N LYS A 188 -12.20 17.85 -5.37
CA LYS A 188 -12.85 18.74 -6.34
C LYS A 188 -12.56 18.33 -7.77
N ILE A 189 -13.62 18.01 -8.51
CA ILE A 189 -13.58 17.69 -9.93
C ILE A 189 -13.67 19.00 -10.71
N ILE A 190 -12.80 19.19 -11.71
CA ILE A 190 -12.77 20.40 -12.55
C ILE A 190 -13.19 20.05 -13.98
N GLU A 191 -12.66 18.95 -14.52
CA GLU A 191 -12.99 18.47 -15.86
C GLU A 191 -14.23 17.56 -15.85
N ASN A 192 -14.81 17.27 -17.04
CA ASN A 192 -15.94 16.36 -17.16
C ASN A 192 -15.51 14.89 -16.98
N GLN A 193 -15.23 14.54 -15.74
CA GLN A 193 -14.74 13.22 -15.36
C GLN A 193 -15.47 12.67 -14.13
N LYS A 194 -15.49 11.36 -14.02
CA LYS A 194 -15.95 10.60 -12.84
C LYS A 194 -14.83 9.70 -12.36
N ILE A 195 -14.59 9.69 -11.08
CA ILE A 195 -13.59 8.81 -10.43
C ILE A 195 -14.37 7.73 -9.70
N ILE A 196 -13.92 6.47 -9.82
CA ILE A 196 -14.63 5.31 -9.26
C ILE A 196 -13.67 4.29 -8.67
N GLY A 197 -14.20 3.44 -7.78
CA GLY A 197 -13.49 2.31 -7.23
C GLY A 197 -12.38 2.70 -6.25
N SER A 198 -11.37 1.87 -6.11
CA SER A 198 -10.27 2.13 -5.17
C SER A 198 -9.44 3.36 -5.54
N ASN A 199 -9.53 3.86 -6.77
CA ASN A 199 -9.02 5.17 -7.16
C ASN A 199 -9.75 6.33 -6.44
N ASN A 200 -10.98 6.11 -6.02
CA ASN A 200 -11.78 7.05 -5.21
C ASN A 200 -11.74 6.73 -3.70
N GLY A 201 -10.88 5.81 -3.28
CA GLY A 201 -10.79 5.36 -1.89
C GLY A 201 -11.84 4.34 -1.47
N GLN A 202 -12.61 3.79 -2.41
CA GLN A 202 -13.57 2.72 -2.14
C GLN A 202 -12.90 1.36 -2.32
N PHE A 203 -12.84 0.54 -1.26
CA PHE A 203 -12.16 -0.76 -1.27
C PHE A 203 -13.12 -1.96 -1.16
N ASN A 204 -14.40 -1.73 -0.89
CA ASN A 204 -15.40 -2.79 -0.91
C ASN A 204 -15.76 -3.18 -2.35
N LEU A 205 -15.64 -4.48 -2.69
CA LEU A 205 -15.86 -4.96 -4.06
C LEU A 205 -17.30 -4.74 -4.54
N GLN A 206 -18.29 -5.03 -3.67
CA GLN A 206 -19.70 -4.87 -4.02
C GLN A 206 -20.05 -3.40 -4.33
N GLU A 207 -19.55 -2.50 -3.48
CA GLU A 207 -19.76 -1.06 -3.68
C GLU A 207 -19.05 -0.56 -4.94
N ASN A 208 -17.82 -1.04 -5.18
CA ASN A 208 -17.07 -0.72 -6.40
C ASN A 208 -17.81 -1.14 -7.67
N LEU A 209 -18.37 -2.34 -7.69
CA LEU A 209 -19.12 -2.84 -8.83
C LEU A 209 -20.39 -2.02 -9.06
N ASN A 210 -21.13 -1.69 -8.00
CA ASN A 210 -22.31 -0.86 -8.08
C ASN A 210 -21.98 0.56 -8.57
N GLU A 211 -20.98 1.22 -7.96
CA GLU A 211 -20.52 2.56 -8.37
C GLU A 211 -20.07 2.58 -9.83
N SER A 212 -19.33 1.56 -10.26
CA SER A 212 -18.84 1.46 -11.64
C SER A 212 -19.98 1.33 -12.64
N PHE A 213 -20.96 0.53 -12.30
CA PHE A 213 -22.14 0.33 -13.14
C PHE A 213 -22.95 1.62 -13.26
N GLU A 214 -23.22 2.28 -12.14
CA GLU A 214 -23.94 3.55 -12.10
C GLU A 214 -23.21 4.67 -12.87
N ALA A 215 -21.88 4.72 -12.74
CA ALA A 215 -21.08 5.68 -13.48
C ALA A 215 -21.14 5.47 -15.00
N GLY A 216 -21.12 4.20 -15.44
CA GLY A 216 -21.28 3.85 -16.86
C GLY A 216 -22.66 4.24 -17.42
N ILE A 217 -23.73 3.90 -16.71
CA ILE A 217 -25.10 4.28 -17.08
C ILE A 217 -25.26 5.79 -17.13
N ALA A 218 -24.79 6.50 -16.11
CA ALA A 218 -24.87 7.96 -16.06
C ALA A 218 -24.14 8.61 -17.24
N ALA A 219 -22.93 8.13 -17.55
CA ALA A 219 -22.16 8.62 -18.69
C ALA A 219 -22.87 8.36 -20.04
N ALA A 220 -23.48 7.20 -20.23
CA ALA A 220 -24.24 6.87 -21.42
C ALA A 220 -25.47 7.77 -21.58
N ASN A 221 -26.24 7.95 -20.52
CA ASN A 221 -27.45 8.78 -20.52
C ASN A 221 -27.14 10.26 -20.80
N GLU A 222 -26.10 10.82 -20.16
CA GLU A 222 -25.65 12.19 -20.40
C GLU A 222 -25.22 12.43 -21.86
N LEU A 223 -24.81 11.38 -22.56
CA LEU A 223 -24.42 11.44 -23.96
C LEU A 223 -25.54 11.03 -24.93
N ASN A 224 -26.77 10.89 -24.43
CA ASN A 224 -27.95 10.46 -25.18
C ASN A 224 -27.87 9.06 -25.81
N PHE A 225 -27.14 8.16 -25.16
CA PHE A 225 -27.19 6.73 -25.47
C PHE A 225 -28.22 6.05 -24.56
N ASN A 226 -28.98 5.12 -25.12
CA ASN A 226 -29.88 4.30 -24.32
C ASN A 226 -29.06 3.41 -23.39
N SER A 227 -29.29 3.54 -22.07
CA SER A 227 -28.60 2.69 -21.09
C SER A 227 -29.20 1.28 -21.08
N VAL A 228 -28.35 0.30 -20.84
CA VAL A 228 -28.74 -1.08 -20.59
C VAL A 228 -29.29 -1.21 -19.16
N GLU A 229 -30.17 -2.18 -18.91
CA GLU A 229 -30.63 -2.48 -17.56
C GLU A 229 -29.48 -2.76 -16.60
N LYS A 230 -29.62 -2.32 -15.36
CA LYS A 230 -28.63 -2.53 -14.30
C LYS A 230 -28.49 -4.05 -14.03
N VAL A 231 -27.33 -4.59 -14.25
CA VAL A 231 -27.00 -5.96 -13.82
C VAL A 231 -26.55 -5.90 -12.35
N ASN A 232 -27.28 -6.56 -11.48
CA ASN A 232 -26.85 -6.70 -10.09
C ASN A 232 -25.85 -7.84 -9.96
N TRP A 233 -24.68 -7.53 -9.40
CA TRP A 233 -23.74 -8.57 -9.02
C TRP A 233 -24.30 -9.37 -7.84
N THR A 234 -24.33 -10.69 -7.97
CA THR A 234 -24.90 -11.61 -6.97
C THR A 234 -23.84 -12.35 -6.16
N GLY A 235 -22.56 -12.07 -6.40
CA GLY A 235 -21.47 -12.62 -5.60
C GLY A 235 -21.55 -12.13 -4.15
N LYS A 236 -21.05 -12.93 -3.22
CA LYS A 236 -20.94 -12.55 -1.80
C LYS A 236 -19.48 -12.37 -1.46
N GLU A 237 -19.13 -11.23 -0.90
CA GLU A 237 -17.87 -11.11 -0.19
C GLU A 237 -17.95 -11.88 1.13
N GLU A 238 -16.99 -12.76 1.37
CA GLU A 238 -16.91 -13.49 2.65
C GLU A 238 -16.53 -12.56 3.80
N ILE A 239 -15.77 -11.50 3.52
CA ILE A 239 -15.25 -10.56 4.51
C ILE A 239 -15.47 -9.14 3.99
N GLU A 240 -16.18 -8.33 4.77
CA GLU A 240 -16.29 -6.90 4.55
C GLU A 240 -15.04 -6.21 5.11
N PHE A 241 -14.34 -5.47 4.25
CA PHE A 241 -13.11 -4.81 4.66
C PHE A 241 -13.39 -3.50 5.38
N THR A 242 -12.79 -3.35 6.56
CA THR A 242 -12.81 -2.11 7.32
C THR A 242 -11.56 -1.29 7.03
N HIS A 243 -11.69 0.04 7.09
CA HIS A 243 -10.54 0.93 6.96
C HIS A 243 -9.70 0.91 8.24
N SER A 244 -8.41 1.16 8.06
CA SER A 244 -7.46 1.27 9.17
C SER A 244 -7.36 2.72 9.65
N ASP A 245 -7.47 2.94 10.96
CA ASP A 245 -7.21 4.23 11.59
C ASP A 245 -5.74 4.40 12.01
N VAL A 246 -4.86 3.50 11.57
CA VAL A 246 -3.45 3.49 11.97
C VAL A 246 -2.62 4.34 11.03
N GLU A 247 -1.75 5.17 11.63
CA GLU A 247 -0.79 5.97 10.87
C GLU A 247 0.11 5.10 9.99
N PRO A 248 0.42 5.55 8.76
CA PRO A 248 1.18 4.76 7.81
C PRO A 248 2.62 4.48 8.26
N TYR A 249 3.14 5.28 9.17
CA TYR A 249 4.49 5.19 9.67
C TYR A 249 4.49 5.18 11.21
N MET A 250 4.90 4.06 11.77
CA MET A 250 5.03 3.90 13.21
C MET A 250 6.49 3.61 13.56
N LEU A 251 7.33 4.62 13.50
CA LEU A 251 8.53 4.65 14.34
C LEU A 251 8.12 5.32 15.65
N GLY A 252 8.28 4.60 16.76
CA GLY A 252 8.25 5.24 18.06
C GLY A 252 9.10 6.51 18.00
N LYS A 253 8.63 7.60 18.54
CA LYS A 253 9.13 9.00 18.42
C LYS A 253 10.65 9.20 18.53
N LYS A 254 11.46 8.18 18.64
CA LYS A 254 12.85 8.40 19.10
C LYS A 254 13.96 7.59 18.44
N LYS A 255 13.85 6.75 17.46
CA LYS A 255 15.11 6.19 16.95
C LYS A 255 14.96 5.48 15.61
N VAL A 256 15.47 6.13 14.57
CA VAL A 256 16.23 5.39 13.56
C VAL A 256 17.30 4.60 14.33
N THR A 257 17.20 3.28 14.37
CA THR A 257 18.15 2.43 15.07
C THR A 257 19.53 2.68 14.47
N LYS A 258 20.51 3.12 15.27
CA LYS A 258 21.86 3.41 14.79
C LYS A 258 22.44 2.19 14.07
N GLY A 259 22.86 2.38 12.83
CA GLY A 259 23.42 1.31 11.99
C GLY A 259 22.41 0.48 11.19
N SER A 260 21.10 0.75 11.29
CA SER A 260 20.08 0.10 10.46
C SER A 260 19.47 1.11 9.48
N LYS A 261 19.08 0.62 8.31
CA LYS A 261 18.40 1.42 7.28
C LYS A 261 16.88 1.22 7.37
N HIS A 262 16.14 2.29 7.23
CA HIS A 262 14.67 2.30 7.20
C HIS A 262 14.25 2.90 5.87
N PHE A 263 14.14 2.08 4.84
CA PHE A 263 13.81 2.56 3.50
C PHE A 263 12.38 3.08 3.45
N ILE A 264 12.24 4.30 2.93
CA ILE A 264 10.98 4.96 2.62
C ILE A 264 10.72 4.90 1.13
N ASP A 265 11.75 5.14 0.33
CA ASP A 265 11.74 5.03 -1.12
C ASP A 265 12.75 3.98 -1.57
N PHE A 266 12.26 2.83 -2.01
CA PHE A 266 13.09 1.71 -2.47
C PHE A 266 13.69 1.93 -3.86
N GLN A 267 13.15 2.86 -4.66
CA GLN A 267 13.65 3.11 -6.02
C GLN A 267 14.85 4.05 -6.03
N ASN A 268 14.90 4.97 -5.09
CA ASN A 268 15.99 5.95 -4.97
C ASN A 268 16.82 5.74 -3.69
N ASP A 269 16.66 4.60 -3.02
CA ASP A 269 17.39 4.24 -1.80
C ASP A 269 17.28 5.30 -0.67
N VAL A 270 16.14 6.00 -0.60
CA VAL A 270 15.94 7.03 0.43
C VAL A 270 15.45 6.41 1.71
N THR A 271 16.17 6.68 2.79
CA THR A 271 15.86 6.20 4.14
C THR A 271 15.25 7.31 5.02
N ALA A 272 14.70 6.90 6.15
CA ALA A 272 14.26 7.85 7.18
C ALA A 272 15.40 8.76 7.66
N ALA A 273 16.64 8.25 7.70
CA ALA A 273 17.80 9.04 8.09
C ALA A 273 18.07 10.20 7.11
N ASP A 274 17.84 10.00 5.82
CA ASP A 274 18.01 11.04 4.79
C ASP A 274 16.95 12.15 4.96
N ILE A 275 15.72 11.77 5.29
CA ILE A 275 14.65 12.75 5.61
C ILE A 275 14.99 13.55 6.87
N PHE A 276 15.46 12.89 7.94
CA PHE A 276 15.92 13.60 9.15
C PHE A 276 17.10 14.50 8.86
N LEU A 277 18.05 14.08 8.01
CA LEU A 277 19.18 14.92 7.61
C LEU A 277 18.69 16.16 6.87
N ALA A 278 17.82 16.00 5.88
CA ALA A 278 17.25 17.11 5.12
C ALA A 278 16.58 18.15 6.05
N GLN A 279 15.77 17.68 6.99
CA GLN A 279 15.11 18.56 7.97
C GLN A 279 16.13 19.30 8.87
N ARG A 280 17.16 18.62 9.34
CA ARG A 280 18.23 19.22 10.17
C ARG A 280 19.01 20.30 9.39
N GLU A 281 19.15 20.14 8.08
CA GLU A 281 19.81 21.10 7.19
C GLU A 281 18.88 22.23 6.69
N GLY A 282 17.64 22.27 7.21
CA GLY A 282 16.70 23.36 6.96
C GLY A 282 15.77 23.16 5.76
N TYR A 283 15.76 21.98 5.13
CA TYR A 283 14.82 21.66 4.04
C TYR A 283 13.45 21.23 4.61
N ILE A 284 12.73 22.17 5.19
CA ILE A 284 11.48 21.94 5.94
C ILE A 284 10.31 21.60 4.99
N SER A 285 10.24 22.25 3.82
CA SER A 285 9.14 22.01 2.91
C SER A 285 9.27 20.65 2.21
N VAL A 286 8.12 20.01 1.96
CA VAL A 286 8.03 18.71 1.26
C VAL A 286 8.76 18.75 -0.09
N GLU A 287 8.59 19.83 -0.86
CA GLU A 287 9.20 19.98 -2.18
C GLU A 287 10.72 20.14 -2.11
N HIS A 288 11.24 20.79 -1.07
CA HIS A 288 12.68 20.90 -0.87
C HIS A 288 13.29 19.59 -0.38
N THR A 289 12.64 18.94 0.61
CA THR A 289 13.05 17.61 1.08
C THR A 289 13.07 16.60 -0.06
N LYS A 290 12.04 16.60 -0.92
CA LYS A 290 11.96 15.76 -2.11
C LYS A 290 13.14 15.96 -3.04
N ARG A 291 13.52 17.21 -3.35
CA ARG A 291 14.64 17.50 -4.23
C ARG A 291 16.00 17.19 -3.62
N TYR A 292 16.14 17.41 -2.32
CA TYR A 292 17.37 17.10 -1.59
C TYR A 292 17.64 15.61 -1.50
N THR A 293 16.60 14.82 -1.18
CA THR A 293 16.71 13.38 -0.98
C THR A 293 16.40 12.54 -2.21
N THR A 294 15.86 13.12 -3.26
CA THR A 294 15.28 12.44 -4.44
C THR A 294 14.04 11.57 -4.14
N THR A 295 13.43 11.69 -2.96
CA THR A 295 12.23 10.93 -2.59
C THR A 295 11.11 11.15 -3.60
N GLY A 296 10.53 10.07 -4.09
CA GLY A 296 9.42 10.11 -5.04
C GLY A 296 9.78 10.59 -6.44
N MET A 297 11.07 10.61 -6.78
CA MET A 297 11.56 10.96 -8.12
C MET A 297 11.84 9.74 -9.00
N GLY A 298 11.71 8.52 -8.45
CA GLY A 298 11.88 7.29 -9.20
C GLY A 298 10.77 7.03 -10.21
N THR A 299 10.83 5.89 -10.86
CA THR A 299 9.91 5.50 -11.95
C THR A 299 8.44 5.48 -11.52
N ASP A 300 8.17 5.14 -10.26
CA ASP A 300 6.82 5.14 -9.69
C ASP A 300 6.29 6.54 -9.35
N GLN A 301 7.14 7.58 -9.44
CA GLN A 301 6.80 8.97 -9.10
C GLN A 301 6.22 9.10 -7.68
N GLY A 302 6.77 8.33 -6.73
CA GLY A 302 6.41 8.36 -5.32
C GLY A 302 5.08 7.71 -4.95
N LYS A 303 4.49 6.90 -5.82
CA LYS A 303 3.21 6.23 -5.54
C LYS A 303 3.27 5.33 -4.31
N THR A 304 4.41 4.74 -4.03
CA THR A 304 4.63 3.88 -2.86
C THR A 304 5.30 4.60 -1.69
N SER A 305 6.07 5.66 -1.93
CA SER A 305 6.92 6.32 -0.93
C SER A 305 6.36 7.62 -0.35
N ASN A 306 5.62 8.42 -1.15
CA ASN A 306 5.26 9.79 -0.75
C ASN A 306 4.45 9.87 0.54
N VAL A 307 3.47 8.97 0.75
CA VAL A 307 2.64 9.02 1.97
C VAL A 307 3.48 8.72 3.21
N ASN A 308 4.40 7.74 3.13
CA ASN A 308 5.31 7.42 4.23
C ASN A 308 6.29 8.58 4.52
N ALA A 309 6.80 9.23 3.47
CA ALA A 309 7.68 10.39 3.64
C ALA A 309 6.95 11.57 4.30
N LEU A 310 5.72 11.86 3.86
CA LEU A 310 4.88 12.91 4.45
C LEU A 310 4.55 12.62 5.92
N ALA A 311 4.18 11.38 6.23
CA ALA A 311 3.90 10.95 7.60
C ALA A 311 5.14 11.14 8.48
N LEU A 312 6.34 10.73 8.02
CA LEU A 312 7.57 10.95 8.77
C LEU A 312 7.84 12.44 8.99
N MET A 313 7.70 13.27 7.97
CA MET A 313 7.91 14.72 8.08
C MET A 313 6.93 15.34 9.08
N SER A 314 5.67 14.93 9.10
CA SER A 314 4.67 15.42 10.07
C SER A 314 4.99 15.06 11.53
N HIS A 315 5.80 14.02 11.77
CA HIS A 315 6.26 13.67 13.11
C HIS A 315 7.49 14.45 13.57
N ILE A 316 8.21 15.08 12.65
CA ILE A 316 9.38 15.88 12.96
C ILE A 316 8.97 17.30 13.39
N HIS A 317 7.87 17.79 12.86
CA HIS A 317 7.27 19.11 13.12
C HIS A 317 6.09 19.03 14.07
#